data_196f4c1233dad7053b91b8ed37e07e16
#
_entry.id   196f4c1233dad7053b91b8ed37e07e16
#
_cell.length_a   1.000
_cell.length_b   1.000
_cell.length_c   1.000
_cell.angle_alpha   90.00
_cell.angle_beta   90.00
_cell.angle_gamma   90.00
#
_symmetry.space_group_name_H-M   'P 1'
#
loop_
_entity.id
_entity.type
_entity.pdbx_description
1 polymer ?
#
loop_
_entity_poly.entity_id
_entity_poly.type
_entity_poly.pdbx_seq_one_letter_code
_entity_poly.pdbx_strand_id
1 'polypeptide(L)'
;MAFDLLVNNLTGASVIDQPGGLIPGSNNWIDPYNYAMVYQPDLMAKLHFANGRGKLFKFIELMAKRSTYAADSVKHSEMGRLQNKLKGVNCAVNTFSFTATATQPKHNVRVNDTILIFTGTAEYQATVTSVTNDTTFVATNDATPGTPFGTLTAVDIVVDFSNSFAKGANGFSEGRTWTPKFYDNHSHIIKEHFNVNNSDMAATTWLDTPAGKMWWSLDMENTSILYDNKVEFTHLMHRRKATGENRGMDGLVPTIEKRGNVANGYIETIDDLVGIIWRMKQQGIMVKEFTIWGDYTQMTKFREMCAGVNAHYASGVNYGMFNNKRENAIALGFNSINIDGISFHFQELEILNDPTMLGTAKALTSGIGCLIIPGGGTTATIDGVSTSVPYIAVKHRAYGATNRLRTVIIKGDNYADKQDGNRDATTADFKSEQTQQVVGANAFTVVRRTA
;
A
#
# COMPACT_ATOMS: atom_id res chain seq x y z
N MET A 1 -11.36 36.65 -6.11
CA MET A 1 -11.73 36.29 -7.49
C MET A 1 -11.29 34.85 -7.66
N ALA A 2 -12.23 33.93 -7.64
CA ALA A 2 -11.96 32.54 -7.92
C ALA A 2 -11.52 32.44 -9.37
N PHE A 3 -10.35 31.90 -9.61
CA PHE A 3 -9.89 31.52 -10.94
C PHE A 3 -10.71 30.30 -11.34
N ASP A 4 -11.82 30.55 -12.04
CA ASP A 4 -12.61 29.48 -12.63
C ASP A 4 -11.86 29.00 -13.87
N LEU A 5 -10.92 28.10 -13.66
CA LEU A 5 -10.32 27.35 -14.75
C LEU A 5 -11.47 26.51 -15.30
N LEU A 6 -12.00 26.87 -16.44
CA LEU A 6 -12.94 26.06 -17.20
C LEU A 6 -12.29 24.71 -17.56
N VAL A 7 -12.29 23.82 -16.59
CA VAL A 7 -11.86 22.42 -16.77
C VAL A 7 -12.88 21.64 -17.60
N ASN A 8 -13.93 22.32 -18.08
CA ASN A 8 -15.02 21.70 -18.83
C ASN A 8 -14.64 21.20 -20.25
N ASN A 9 -13.40 21.46 -20.71
CA ASN A 9 -12.97 21.00 -22.02
C ASN A 9 -11.86 19.95 -21.99
N LEU A 10 -11.55 19.39 -20.83
CA LEU A 10 -10.64 18.24 -20.77
C LEU A 10 -11.29 16.93 -21.24
N THR A 11 -12.59 16.96 -21.51
CA THR A 11 -13.32 15.77 -22.00
C THR A 11 -13.24 15.52 -23.50
N GLY A 12 -12.57 16.37 -24.26
CA GLY A 12 -12.57 16.15 -25.71
C GLY A 12 -11.38 16.71 -26.47
N ALA A 13 -10.64 17.66 -25.91
CA ALA A 13 -9.68 18.40 -26.72
C ALA A 13 -8.20 18.17 -26.38
N SER A 14 -7.88 17.41 -25.37
CA SER A 14 -6.50 17.16 -24.98
C SER A 14 -6.11 15.70 -24.90
N VAL A 15 -7.04 14.80 -25.09
CA VAL A 15 -6.69 13.42 -25.39
C VAL A 15 -6.60 13.38 -26.92
N ILE A 16 -5.40 13.39 -27.45
CA ILE A 16 -5.16 12.95 -28.81
C ILE A 16 -5.83 11.58 -28.89
N ASP A 17 -6.86 11.44 -29.72
CA ASP A 17 -7.55 10.18 -29.94
C ASP A 17 -6.49 9.09 -30.01
N GLN A 18 -6.63 8.08 -29.17
CA GLN A 18 -5.74 6.94 -29.27
C GLN A 18 -5.81 6.44 -30.71
N PRO A 19 -4.68 6.22 -31.35
CA PRO A 19 -4.67 5.69 -32.70
C PRO A 19 -5.53 4.44 -32.71
N GLY A 20 -6.50 4.40 -33.58
CA GLY A 20 -7.67 3.55 -33.65
C GLY A 20 -7.51 2.22 -32.97
N GLY A 21 -8.37 1.99 -31.97
CA GLY A 21 -8.30 0.80 -31.15
C GLY A 21 -8.28 -0.45 -32.01
N LEU A 22 -7.62 -1.49 -31.53
CA LEU A 22 -7.69 -2.85 -32.04
C LEU A 22 -9.14 -3.17 -32.37
N ILE A 23 -9.47 -3.31 -33.63
CA ILE A 23 -10.77 -3.82 -34.05
C ILE A 23 -10.80 -5.30 -33.67
N PRO A 24 -11.64 -5.72 -32.70
CA PRO A 24 -11.71 -7.12 -32.32
C PRO A 24 -12.14 -7.94 -33.53
N GLY A 25 -11.31 -8.89 -33.97
CA GLY A 25 -11.63 -9.80 -35.07
C GLY A 25 -10.95 -9.48 -36.41
N SER A 26 -10.25 -8.36 -36.56
CA SER A 26 -9.32 -8.17 -37.67
C SER A 26 -8.02 -8.91 -37.39
N ASN A 27 -7.39 -9.42 -38.41
CA ASN A 27 -6.07 -10.03 -38.33
C ASN A 27 -5.15 -9.11 -37.52
N ASN A 28 -4.43 -9.65 -36.51
CA ASN A 28 -3.57 -8.92 -35.58
C ASN A 28 -2.34 -8.28 -36.24
N TRP A 29 -2.50 -7.70 -37.41
CA TRP A 29 -1.44 -7.07 -38.18
C TRP A 29 -1.55 -5.55 -38.07
N ILE A 30 -0.47 -4.93 -37.70
CA ILE A 30 -0.36 -3.47 -37.74
C ILE A 30 -0.13 -3.10 -39.21
N ASP A 31 -1.09 -2.40 -39.79
CA ASP A 31 -1.00 -1.95 -41.19
C ASP A 31 -0.17 -0.65 -41.28
N PRO A 32 1.00 -0.67 -41.92
CA PRO A 32 1.84 0.52 -42.09
C PRO A 32 1.14 1.60 -42.93
N TYR A 33 0.14 1.28 -43.73
CA TYR A 33 -0.58 2.24 -44.56
C TYR A 33 -1.50 3.16 -43.76
N ASN A 34 -1.93 2.77 -42.59
CA ASN A 34 -2.66 3.67 -41.67
C ASN A 34 -1.79 4.76 -41.06
N TYR A 35 -0.46 4.60 -41.14
CA TYR A 35 0.53 5.59 -40.67
C TYR A 35 0.97 6.59 -41.74
N ALA A 36 0.76 6.27 -43.02
CA ALA A 36 1.17 7.09 -44.16
C ALA A 36 -0.03 7.80 -44.75
N MET A 37 -0.17 9.08 -44.50
CA MET A 37 -1.06 9.90 -45.33
C MET A 37 -0.57 9.85 -46.77
N VAL A 38 -1.45 9.54 -47.73
CA VAL A 38 -1.18 9.43 -49.18
C VAL A 38 -0.66 10.75 -49.75
N TYR A 39 -0.96 11.86 -49.13
CA TYR A 39 -0.43 13.18 -49.47
C TYR A 39 0.54 13.63 -48.40
N GLN A 40 1.76 13.91 -48.81
CA GLN A 40 2.80 14.43 -47.93
C GLN A 40 2.64 15.97 -47.84
N PRO A 41 1.87 16.50 -46.87
CA PRO A 41 1.90 17.92 -46.60
C PRO A 41 3.30 18.28 -46.06
N ASP A 42 3.58 19.56 -45.97
CA ASP A 42 4.82 20.06 -45.35
C ASP A 42 4.80 19.73 -43.85
N LEU A 43 5.19 18.50 -43.52
CA LEU A 43 5.11 17.93 -42.18
C LEU A 43 6.49 17.95 -41.51
N MET A 44 6.47 18.27 -40.21
CA MET A 44 7.67 18.07 -39.40
C MET A 44 8.06 16.59 -39.44
N ALA A 45 9.30 16.30 -39.89
CA ALA A 45 9.80 14.93 -39.98
C ALA A 45 10.00 14.24 -38.63
N LYS A 46 9.91 14.97 -37.52
CA LYS A 46 10.10 14.43 -36.14
C LYS A 46 8.77 14.20 -35.45
N LEU A 47 8.60 13.02 -34.89
CA LEU A 47 7.46 12.69 -34.04
C LEU A 47 7.65 13.34 -32.66
N HIS A 48 6.72 14.21 -32.27
CA HIS A 48 6.67 14.80 -30.94
C HIS A 48 5.56 14.17 -30.12
N PHE A 49 5.90 13.73 -28.92
CA PHE A 49 4.92 13.24 -27.97
C PHE A 49 4.38 14.43 -27.17
N ALA A 50 3.11 14.76 -27.35
CA ALA A 50 2.44 15.85 -26.64
C ALA A 50 2.24 15.52 -25.16
N ASN A 51 2.06 14.25 -24.84
CA ASN A 51 1.90 13.76 -23.47
C ASN A 51 3.12 12.92 -23.09
N GLY A 52 3.53 13.00 -21.83
CA GLY A 52 4.69 12.27 -21.34
C GLY A 52 4.62 10.78 -21.69
N ARG A 53 5.54 10.32 -22.53
CA ARG A 53 5.74 8.90 -22.82
C ARG A 53 6.74 8.37 -21.83
N GLY A 54 6.32 7.63 -20.85
CA GLY A 54 7.24 7.09 -19.86
C GLY A 54 6.63 6.02 -18.98
N LYS A 55 7.49 5.43 -18.19
CA LYS A 55 7.06 4.65 -17.04
C LYS A 55 6.43 5.63 -16.07
N LEU A 56 5.13 5.55 -15.92
CA LEU A 56 4.35 6.42 -15.06
C LEU A 56 4.73 6.31 -13.59
N PHE A 57 5.58 5.31 -13.25
CA PHE A 57 5.72 4.96 -11.87
C PHE A 57 6.96 4.11 -11.57
N LYS A 58 7.71 4.49 -10.55
CA LYS A 58 8.84 3.73 -10.02
C LYS A 58 8.66 3.40 -8.53
N PHE A 59 7.43 3.27 -8.07
CA PHE A 59 7.11 3.08 -6.66
C PHE A 59 7.73 1.79 -6.10
N ILE A 60 7.53 0.68 -6.82
CA ILE A 60 8.06 -0.62 -6.39
C ILE A 60 9.58 -0.60 -6.37
N GLU A 61 10.19 0.08 -7.33
CA GLU A 61 11.65 0.18 -7.41
C GLU A 61 12.23 0.95 -6.23
N LEU A 62 11.53 1.99 -5.78
CA LEU A 62 11.97 2.85 -4.67
C LEU A 62 11.66 2.26 -3.30
N MET A 63 10.50 1.64 -3.13
CA MET A 63 9.97 1.26 -1.81
C MET A 63 10.11 -0.22 -1.47
N ALA A 64 10.24 -1.10 -2.47
CA ALA A 64 10.21 -2.53 -2.25
C ALA A 64 11.59 -3.19 -2.39
N LYS A 65 11.95 -4.00 -1.40
CA LYS A 65 13.11 -4.88 -1.51
C LYS A 65 12.78 -6.10 -2.37
N ARG A 66 13.67 -6.46 -3.30
CA ARG A 66 13.47 -7.60 -4.19
C ARG A 66 14.10 -8.87 -3.61
N SER A 67 13.39 -9.99 -3.72
CA SER A 67 13.89 -11.32 -3.37
C SER A 67 13.24 -12.41 -4.24
N THR A 68 13.73 -13.62 -4.16
CA THR A 68 13.25 -14.75 -4.95
C THR A 68 12.37 -15.70 -4.13
N TYR A 69 11.52 -16.47 -4.80
CA TYR A 69 10.77 -17.57 -4.21
C TYR A 69 10.57 -18.70 -5.24
N ALA A 70 10.22 -19.90 -4.77
CA ALA A 70 9.98 -21.07 -5.62
C ALA A 70 8.53 -21.60 -5.57
N ALA A 71 7.81 -21.36 -4.47
CA ALA A 71 6.46 -21.89 -4.24
C ALA A 71 5.38 -21.06 -4.95
N ASP A 72 4.14 -21.57 -5.05
CA ASP A 72 2.99 -20.83 -5.66
C ASP A 72 2.42 -19.72 -4.77
N SER A 73 2.79 -19.74 -3.49
CA SER A 73 2.40 -18.68 -2.55
C SER A 73 3.55 -18.37 -1.62
N VAL A 74 3.64 -17.10 -1.23
CA VAL A 74 4.57 -16.62 -0.21
C VAL A 74 3.82 -16.45 1.09
N LYS A 75 4.30 -17.10 2.15
CA LYS A 75 3.72 -17.03 3.49
C LYS A 75 4.67 -16.34 4.44
N HIS A 76 4.14 -15.59 5.39
CA HIS A 76 4.88 -15.05 6.52
C HIS A 76 4.03 -15.10 7.77
N SER A 77 4.68 -15.08 8.92
CA SER A 77 4.02 -15.05 10.21
C SER A 77 4.23 -13.70 10.89
N GLU A 78 3.19 -13.24 11.56
CA GLU A 78 3.24 -12.05 12.38
C GLU A 78 2.73 -12.38 13.77
N MET A 79 3.36 -11.83 14.80
CA MET A 79 2.92 -11.95 16.17
C MET A 79 2.41 -10.59 16.67
N GLY A 80 1.27 -10.59 17.33
CA GLY A 80 0.70 -9.42 17.96
C GLY A 80 1.40 -9.06 19.27
N ARG A 81 0.83 -8.10 20.01
CA ARG A 81 1.29 -7.73 21.34
C ARG A 81 1.11 -8.89 22.30
N LEU A 82 2.05 -9.02 23.25
CA LEU A 82 1.96 -10.00 24.31
C LEU A 82 0.88 -9.64 25.34
N GLN A 83 0.72 -8.34 25.63
CA GLN A 83 -0.29 -7.84 26.55
C GLN A 83 -1.66 -7.77 25.93
N ASN A 84 -2.68 -8.14 26.71
CA ASN A 84 -4.04 -8.25 26.25
C ASN A 84 -4.95 -7.28 27.01
N LYS A 85 -5.86 -6.64 26.27
CA LYS A 85 -6.93 -5.81 26.78
C LYS A 85 -8.25 -6.34 26.26
N LEU A 86 -9.17 -6.64 27.14
CA LEU A 86 -10.54 -6.99 26.80
C LEU A 86 -11.38 -5.73 26.70
N LYS A 87 -12.21 -5.62 25.67
CA LYS A 87 -13.11 -4.49 25.46
C LYS A 87 -14.57 -4.96 25.51
N GLY A 88 -15.42 -4.11 26.05
CA GLY A 88 -16.85 -4.37 26.03
C GLY A 88 -17.26 -5.59 26.86
N VAL A 89 -16.57 -5.86 27.97
CA VAL A 89 -16.92 -6.96 28.87
C VAL A 89 -18.09 -6.57 29.74
N ASN A 90 -19.04 -7.49 29.94
CA ASN A 90 -20.16 -7.30 30.86
C ASN A 90 -19.92 -8.05 32.17
N CYS A 91 -20.24 -7.44 33.28
CA CYS A 91 -20.17 -8.07 34.58
C CYS A 91 -21.56 -8.14 35.20
N ALA A 92 -21.91 -9.31 35.74
CA ALA A 92 -23.08 -9.55 36.58
C ALA A 92 -22.61 -10.23 37.86
N VAL A 93 -22.68 -9.50 38.97
CA VAL A 93 -22.38 -10.03 40.31
C VAL A 93 -21.03 -10.80 40.36
N ASN A 94 -19.94 -10.20 40.00
CA ASN A 94 -18.58 -10.77 39.93
C ASN A 94 -18.29 -11.72 38.75
N THR A 95 -19.28 -12.09 37.95
CA THR A 95 -19.08 -12.90 36.75
C THR A 95 -18.91 -12.00 35.54
N PHE A 96 -17.76 -12.08 34.94
CA PHE A 96 -17.39 -11.31 33.75
C PHE A 96 -17.61 -12.17 32.51
N SER A 97 -18.36 -11.65 31.55
CA SER A 97 -18.61 -12.28 30.25
C SER A 97 -18.05 -11.44 29.12
N PHE A 98 -17.23 -12.06 28.31
CA PHE A 98 -16.55 -11.46 27.16
C PHE A 98 -17.14 -12.00 25.86
N THR A 99 -17.41 -11.14 24.90
CA THR A 99 -17.85 -11.56 23.57
C THR A 99 -16.64 -11.88 22.71
N ALA A 100 -16.46 -13.16 22.38
CA ALA A 100 -15.38 -13.61 21.53
C ALA A 100 -15.48 -13.00 20.12
N THR A 101 -14.35 -12.55 19.58
CA THR A 101 -14.22 -12.03 18.23
C THR A 101 -13.23 -12.88 17.42
N ALA A 102 -13.26 -12.76 16.09
CA ALA A 102 -12.31 -13.47 15.21
C ALA A 102 -10.84 -13.11 15.51
N THR A 103 -10.60 -11.91 16.03
CA THR A 103 -9.26 -11.44 16.42
C THR A 103 -8.89 -11.80 17.84
N GLN A 104 -9.87 -12.02 18.71
CA GLN A 104 -9.72 -12.35 20.12
C GLN A 104 -10.75 -13.41 20.52
N PRO A 105 -10.46 -14.68 20.25
CA PRO A 105 -11.41 -15.77 20.53
C PRO A 105 -11.52 -16.15 22.01
N LYS A 106 -10.51 -15.78 22.82
CA LYS A 106 -10.41 -16.12 24.25
C LYS A 106 -9.99 -14.92 25.06
N HIS A 107 -10.41 -14.87 26.33
CA HIS A 107 -10.05 -13.79 27.26
C HIS A 107 -8.61 -13.91 27.79
N ASN A 108 -7.99 -15.09 27.78
CA ASN A 108 -6.64 -15.41 28.28
C ASN A 108 -6.37 -15.04 29.75
N VAL A 109 -7.42 -14.88 30.54
CA VAL A 109 -7.36 -14.64 32.00
C VAL A 109 -7.11 -15.95 32.72
N ARG A 110 -6.32 -15.94 33.79
CA ARG A 110 -6.01 -17.11 34.64
C ARG A 110 -6.40 -16.86 36.09
N VAL A 111 -6.56 -17.94 36.85
CA VAL A 111 -6.76 -17.85 38.26
C VAL A 111 -5.56 -17.20 38.96
N ASN A 112 -5.82 -16.33 39.94
CA ASN A 112 -4.85 -15.47 40.62
C ASN A 112 -4.25 -14.34 39.80
N ASP A 113 -4.69 -14.10 38.54
CA ASP A 113 -4.34 -12.89 37.84
C ASP A 113 -5.04 -11.68 38.49
N THR A 114 -4.31 -10.59 38.65
CA THR A 114 -4.87 -9.29 39.07
C THR A 114 -5.17 -8.49 37.83
N ILE A 115 -6.39 -8.02 37.69
CA ILE A 115 -6.87 -7.28 36.51
C ILE A 115 -7.27 -5.85 36.87
N LEU A 116 -7.15 -4.90 35.93
CA LEU A 116 -7.69 -3.56 36.06
C LEU A 116 -8.92 -3.40 35.18
N ILE A 117 -10.00 -2.90 35.77
CA ILE A 117 -11.29 -2.72 35.14
C ILE A 117 -11.61 -1.24 35.06
N PHE A 118 -11.88 -0.76 33.83
CA PHE A 118 -12.21 0.64 33.55
C PHE A 118 -13.66 0.74 33.09
N THR A 119 -14.48 1.49 33.84
CA THR A 119 -15.92 1.69 33.55
C THR A 119 -16.20 3.01 32.81
N GLY A 120 -15.17 3.78 32.46
CA GLY A 120 -15.32 5.14 31.90
C GLY A 120 -15.37 6.23 32.99
N THR A 121 -15.90 5.92 34.18
CA THR A 121 -16.00 6.85 35.31
C THR A 121 -15.21 6.42 36.52
N ALA A 122 -14.91 5.12 36.65
CA ALA A 122 -14.19 4.55 37.77
C ALA A 122 -13.22 3.46 37.33
N GLU A 123 -12.20 3.24 38.14
CA GLU A 123 -11.20 2.19 38.00
C GLU A 123 -11.32 1.23 39.18
N TYR A 124 -11.29 -0.07 38.91
CA TYR A 124 -11.31 -1.11 39.91
C TYR A 124 -10.19 -2.09 39.69
N GLN A 125 -9.55 -2.52 40.76
CA GLN A 125 -8.61 -3.63 40.75
C GLN A 125 -9.37 -4.88 41.27
N ALA A 126 -9.17 -6.01 40.60
CA ALA A 126 -9.83 -7.26 40.94
C ALA A 126 -8.87 -8.43 40.77
N THR A 127 -9.04 -9.43 41.67
CA THR A 127 -8.32 -10.70 41.59
C THR A 127 -9.24 -11.79 41.04
N VAL A 128 -8.78 -12.52 40.04
CA VAL A 128 -9.50 -13.61 39.38
C VAL A 128 -9.52 -14.83 40.31
N THR A 129 -10.71 -15.27 40.70
CA THR A 129 -10.89 -16.43 41.59
C THR A 129 -11.16 -17.73 40.83
N SER A 130 -11.85 -17.67 39.71
CA SER A 130 -12.09 -18.85 38.86
C SER A 130 -12.29 -18.49 37.40
N VAL A 131 -11.96 -19.40 36.54
CA VAL A 131 -12.19 -19.32 35.09
C VAL A 131 -13.18 -20.42 34.72
N THR A 132 -14.35 -20.02 34.20
CA THR A 132 -15.40 -20.96 33.86
C THR A 132 -15.21 -21.56 32.46
N ASN A 133 -14.92 -20.72 31.50
CA ASN A 133 -14.64 -21.11 30.09
C ASN A 133 -13.85 -20.02 29.39
N ASP A 134 -13.60 -20.17 28.07
CA ASP A 134 -12.80 -19.22 27.25
C ASP A 134 -13.39 -17.80 27.19
N THR A 135 -14.64 -17.60 27.57
CA THR A 135 -15.38 -16.33 27.49
C THR A 135 -15.87 -15.79 28.82
N THR A 136 -15.79 -16.59 29.91
CA THR A 136 -16.41 -16.26 31.21
C THR A 136 -15.46 -16.58 32.35
N PHE A 137 -15.24 -15.61 33.24
CA PHE A 137 -14.47 -15.77 34.48
C PHE A 137 -15.11 -15.03 35.65
N VAL A 138 -14.68 -15.35 36.84
CA VAL A 138 -15.14 -14.71 38.08
C VAL A 138 -13.98 -14.00 38.76
N ALA A 139 -14.19 -12.76 39.16
CA ALA A 139 -13.18 -11.97 39.88
C ALA A 139 -13.82 -11.24 41.08
N THR A 140 -13.05 -11.05 42.14
CA THR A 140 -13.44 -10.33 43.33
C THR A 140 -12.76 -8.96 43.39
N ASN A 141 -13.50 -7.99 43.93
CA ASN A 141 -12.98 -6.63 44.11
C ASN A 141 -11.95 -6.61 45.24
N ASP A 142 -10.73 -6.14 44.93
CA ASP A 142 -9.63 -6.09 45.91
C ASP A 142 -9.81 -4.96 46.93
N ALA A 143 -10.46 -3.85 46.53
CA ALA A 143 -10.68 -2.70 47.41
C ALA A 143 -11.77 -2.95 48.46
N THR A 144 -12.77 -3.78 48.14
CA THR A 144 -13.89 -4.14 49.01
C THR A 144 -14.14 -5.64 48.96
N PRO A 145 -13.28 -6.46 49.58
CA PRO A 145 -13.41 -7.91 49.57
C PRO A 145 -14.79 -8.34 50.12
N GLY A 146 -15.47 -9.20 49.39
CA GLY A 146 -16.81 -9.68 49.76
C GLY A 146 -17.98 -8.83 49.27
N THR A 147 -17.73 -7.64 48.71
CA THR A 147 -18.76 -6.82 48.06
C THR A 147 -18.75 -7.10 46.55
N PRO A 148 -19.88 -7.56 45.98
CA PRO A 148 -19.99 -7.81 44.54
C PRO A 148 -19.85 -6.51 43.75
N PHE A 149 -19.30 -6.61 42.51
CA PHE A 149 -19.23 -5.48 41.55
C PHE A 149 -20.62 -4.96 41.11
N GLY A 150 -21.66 -5.76 41.31
CA GLY A 150 -22.96 -5.46 40.74
C GLY A 150 -23.00 -5.67 39.22
N THR A 151 -23.85 -4.90 38.54
CA THR A 151 -23.94 -4.96 37.08
C THR A 151 -23.07 -3.87 36.45
N LEU A 152 -22.04 -4.29 35.69
CA LEU A 152 -21.23 -3.40 34.89
C LEU A 152 -21.40 -3.74 33.41
N THR A 153 -21.53 -2.75 32.56
CA THR A 153 -21.77 -2.94 31.13
C THR A 153 -20.65 -2.33 30.30
N ALA A 154 -20.21 -3.05 29.28
CA ALA A 154 -19.23 -2.59 28.28
C ALA A 154 -17.91 -2.02 28.86
N VAL A 155 -17.40 -2.69 29.93
CA VAL A 155 -16.15 -2.28 30.59
C VAL A 155 -14.93 -2.77 29.82
N ASP A 156 -13.84 -2.01 29.94
CA ASP A 156 -12.53 -2.36 29.41
C ASP A 156 -11.65 -2.96 30.51
N ILE A 157 -11.01 -4.11 30.26
CA ILE A 157 -10.20 -4.83 31.24
C ILE A 157 -8.78 -5.01 30.73
N VAL A 158 -7.80 -4.57 31.52
CA VAL A 158 -6.38 -4.91 31.30
C VAL A 158 -6.09 -6.22 32.04
N VAL A 159 -5.80 -7.26 31.28
CA VAL A 159 -5.65 -8.64 31.79
C VAL A 159 -4.26 -8.87 32.37
N ASP A 160 -3.22 -8.37 31.68
CA ASP A 160 -1.82 -8.66 32.03
C ASP A 160 -1.24 -7.55 32.92
N PHE A 161 -1.93 -7.26 34.04
CA PHE A 161 -1.48 -6.24 34.98
C PHE A 161 -0.53 -6.83 36.01
N SER A 162 -0.97 -7.84 36.75
CA SER A 162 -0.20 -8.50 37.81
C SER A 162 -0.78 -9.88 38.13
N ASN A 163 -0.14 -10.59 39.05
CA ASN A 163 -0.71 -11.76 39.71
C ASN A 163 -0.32 -11.77 41.17
N SER A 164 -1.15 -12.41 42.03
CA SER A 164 -0.92 -12.47 43.46
C SER A 164 -1.25 -13.87 43.99
N PHE A 165 -0.32 -14.41 44.78
CA PHE A 165 -0.47 -15.71 45.43
C PHE A 165 -0.36 -15.59 46.92
N ALA A 166 -1.11 -16.41 47.67
CA ALA A 166 -1.02 -16.49 49.11
C ALA A 166 0.34 -17.05 49.56
N LYS A 167 0.78 -16.69 50.75
CA LYS A 167 1.98 -17.30 51.35
C LYS A 167 1.79 -18.83 51.48
N GLY A 168 2.77 -19.58 50.96
CA GLY A 168 2.72 -21.03 50.99
C GLY A 168 1.78 -21.68 49.95
N ALA A 169 1.27 -20.91 48.99
CA ALA A 169 0.49 -21.45 47.92
C ALA A 169 1.29 -22.42 47.08
N ASN A 170 0.74 -23.57 46.78
CA ASN A 170 1.34 -24.56 45.88
C ASN A 170 1.03 -24.22 44.43
N GLY A 171 2.04 -24.36 43.56
CA GLY A 171 1.87 -24.22 42.15
C GLY A 171 2.13 -22.81 41.61
N PHE A 172 2.13 -22.73 40.31
CA PHE A 172 2.29 -21.50 39.54
C PHE A 172 1.04 -21.25 38.66
N SER A 173 0.90 -20.06 38.13
CA SER A 173 -0.12 -19.82 37.11
C SER A 173 0.03 -20.77 35.93
N GLU A 174 -1.07 -21.16 35.33
CA GLU A 174 -1.08 -21.95 34.09
C GLU A 174 -0.30 -21.25 32.98
N GLY A 175 0.39 -22.05 32.16
CA GLY A 175 1.13 -21.52 31.03
C GLY A 175 0.22 -20.84 29.99
N ARG A 176 0.74 -19.87 29.30
CA ARG A 176 0.09 -19.25 28.13
C ARG A 176 0.81 -19.63 26.86
N THR A 177 0.05 -19.80 25.79
CA THR A 177 0.59 -20.06 24.45
C THR A 177 0.24 -18.89 23.55
N TRP A 178 1.26 -18.34 22.91
CA TRP A 178 1.12 -17.33 21.89
C TRP A 178 1.29 -17.95 20.52
N THR A 179 0.28 -17.88 19.69
CA THR A 179 0.34 -18.43 18.33
C THR A 179 0.50 -17.29 17.31
N PRO A 180 1.51 -17.38 16.45
CA PRO A 180 1.65 -16.42 15.35
C PRO A 180 0.52 -16.58 14.35
N LYS A 181 0.10 -15.48 13.75
CA LYS A 181 -0.86 -15.47 12.65
C LYS A 181 -0.13 -15.53 11.33
N PHE A 182 -0.58 -16.42 10.45
CA PHE A 182 0.01 -16.59 9.12
C PHE A 182 -0.77 -15.79 8.08
N TYR A 183 -0.03 -15.13 7.22
CA TYR A 183 -0.55 -14.43 6.05
C TYR A 183 0.10 -14.96 4.80
N ASP A 184 -0.68 -15.08 3.74
CA ASP A 184 -0.20 -15.58 2.45
C ASP A 184 -0.58 -14.65 1.31
N ASN A 185 0.24 -14.65 0.27
CA ASN A 185 -0.06 -14.02 -1.00
C ASN A 185 0.35 -14.94 -2.15
N HIS A 186 -0.44 -14.98 -3.23
CA HIS A 186 -0.22 -15.88 -4.36
C HIS A 186 0.67 -15.26 -5.44
N SER A 187 1.28 -16.10 -6.25
CA SER A 187 1.91 -15.70 -7.50
C SER A 187 0.93 -15.02 -8.44
N HIS A 188 1.38 -13.98 -9.12
CA HIS A 188 0.66 -13.33 -10.20
C HIS A 188 1.51 -13.32 -11.46
N ILE A 189 0.93 -13.80 -12.55
CA ILE A 189 1.59 -13.91 -13.85
C ILE A 189 1.01 -12.82 -14.75
N ILE A 190 1.88 -11.93 -15.23
CA ILE A 190 1.54 -10.87 -16.17
C ILE A 190 2.23 -11.20 -17.50
N LYS A 191 1.48 -11.10 -18.59
CA LYS A 191 1.97 -11.33 -19.94
C LYS A 191 1.48 -10.24 -20.87
N GLU A 192 2.35 -9.85 -21.79
CA GLU A 192 2.02 -8.96 -22.91
C GLU A 192 2.71 -9.47 -24.15
N HIS A 193 2.10 -9.30 -25.30
CA HIS A 193 2.56 -9.82 -26.58
C HIS A 193 2.58 -8.70 -27.62
N PHE A 194 3.68 -8.61 -28.34
CA PHE A 194 3.82 -7.78 -29.52
C PHE A 194 4.08 -8.69 -30.72
N ASN A 195 3.46 -8.41 -31.85
CA ASN A 195 3.59 -9.21 -33.05
C ASN A 195 3.56 -8.31 -34.29
N VAL A 196 4.52 -8.49 -35.18
CA VAL A 196 4.62 -7.78 -36.48
C VAL A 196 4.99 -8.78 -37.56
N ASN A 197 4.41 -8.63 -38.75
CA ASN A 197 4.72 -9.43 -39.92
C ASN A 197 6.12 -9.07 -40.45
N ASN A 198 6.94 -10.05 -40.81
CA ASN A 198 8.29 -9.81 -41.32
C ASN A 198 8.31 -9.02 -42.63
N SER A 199 7.30 -9.21 -43.47
CA SER A 199 7.15 -8.42 -44.71
C SER A 199 6.93 -6.93 -44.42
N ASP A 200 6.15 -6.61 -43.39
CA ASP A 200 5.83 -5.24 -43.00
C ASP A 200 6.98 -4.57 -42.23
N MET A 201 7.88 -5.36 -41.63
CA MET A 201 9.09 -4.85 -40.99
C MET A 201 10.04 -4.12 -41.97
N ALA A 202 10.01 -4.50 -43.25
CA ALA A 202 10.81 -3.87 -44.29
C ALA A 202 10.32 -2.45 -44.67
N ALA A 203 9.06 -2.13 -44.31
CA ALA A 203 8.49 -0.82 -44.58
C ALA A 203 9.11 0.23 -43.65
N THR A 204 9.66 1.28 -44.18
CA THR A 204 10.18 2.41 -43.43
C THR A 204 9.19 3.55 -43.37
N THR A 205 9.10 4.25 -42.25
CA THR A 205 8.31 5.46 -42.15
C THR A 205 9.10 6.68 -42.57
N TRP A 206 8.40 7.69 -43.03
CA TRP A 206 9.00 9.01 -43.30
C TRP A 206 9.18 9.85 -42.04
N LEU A 207 8.55 9.45 -40.93
CA LEU A 207 8.67 10.07 -39.61
C LEU A 207 9.93 9.58 -38.90
N ASP A 208 10.75 10.51 -38.42
CA ASP A 208 11.85 10.21 -37.50
C ASP A 208 11.27 9.97 -36.09
N THR A 209 11.25 8.73 -35.65
CA THR A 209 10.87 8.35 -34.27
C THR A 209 12.13 8.30 -33.39
N PRO A 210 11.98 8.34 -32.04
CA PRO A 210 13.11 8.14 -31.12
C PRO A 210 13.83 6.80 -31.34
N ALA A 211 13.14 5.80 -31.89
CA ALA A 211 13.69 4.49 -32.25
C ALA A 211 14.21 4.42 -33.70
N GLY A 212 14.31 5.54 -34.39
CA GLY A 212 14.69 5.63 -35.79
C GLY A 212 13.48 5.58 -36.73
N LYS A 213 13.71 5.31 -38.03
CA LYS A 213 12.67 5.23 -39.05
C LYS A 213 11.90 3.90 -39.05
N MET A 214 12.13 3.05 -38.07
CA MET A 214 11.47 1.75 -37.95
C MET A 214 10.24 1.87 -37.03
N TRP A 215 9.05 1.95 -37.58
CA TRP A 215 7.78 2.09 -36.88
C TRP A 215 7.51 0.96 -35.88
N TRP A 216 7.82 -0.29 -36.23
CA TRP A 216 7.63 -1.45 -35.38
C TRP A 216 8.49 -1.42 -34.11
N SER A 217 9.66 -0.82 -34.16
CA SER A 217 10.54 -0.65 -33.00
C SER A 217 9.90 0.29 -31.96
N LEU A 218 9.21 1.33 -32.40
CA LEU A 218 8.47 2.24 -31.53
C LEU A 218 7.30 1.53 -30.85
N ASP A 219 6.55 0.71 -31.58
CA ASP A 219 5.42 -0.01 -31.03
C ASP A 219 5.83 -1.12 -30.06
N MET A 220 6.95 -1.78 -30.31
CA MET A 220 7.56 -2.73 -29.37
C MET A 220 7.97 -2.01 -28.07
N GLU A 221 8.53 -0.82 -28.16
CA GLU A 221 8.89 -0.01 -26.99
C GLU A 221 7.63 0.46 -26.23
N ASN A 222 6.58 0.91 -26.94
CA ASN A 222 5.29 1.24 -26.34
C ASN A 222 4.69 0.05 -25.59
N THR A 223 4.71 -1.14 -26.18
CA THR A 223 4.23 -2.38 -25.56
C THR A 223 5.03 -2.70 -24.28
N SER A 224 6.34 -2.49 -24.32
CA SER A 224 7.20 -2.66 -23.15
C SER A 224 6.83 -1.70 -22.01
N ILE A 225 6.57 -0.43 -22.33
CA ILE A 225 6.15 0.59 -21.34
C ILE A 225 4.78 0.24 -20.74
N LEU A 226 3.80 -0.13 -21.58
CA LEU A 226 2.48 -0.55 -21.13
C LEU A 226 2.55 -1.78 -20.22
N TYR A 227 3.43 -2.73 -20.56
CA TYR A 227 3.67 -3.90 -19.73
C TYR A 227 4.23 -3.52 -18.35
N ASP A 228 5.25 -2.66 -18.30
CA ASP A 228 5.85 -2.20 -17.04
C ASP A 228 4.80 -1.46 -16.18
N ASN A 229 3.96 -0.62 -16.80
CA ASN A 229 2.85 0.05 -16.11
C ASN A 229 1.81 -0.96 -15.55
N LYS A 230 1.47 -2.02 -16.30
CA LYS A 230 0.59 -3.09 -15.80
C LYS A 230 1.16 -3.80 -14.57
N VAL A 231 2.48 -4.02 -14.53
CA VAL A 231 3.16 -4.62 -13.37
C VAL A 231 3.02 -3.72 -12.15
N GLU A 232 3.29 -2.42 -12.29
CA GLU A 232 3.17 -1.46 -11.20
C GLU A 232 1.72 -1.36 -10.68
N PHE A 233 0.73 -1.27 -11.57
CA PHE A 233 -0.68 -1.28 -11.21
C PHE A 233 -1.09 -2.53 -10.44
N THR A 234 -0.57 -3.67 -10.86
CA THR A 234 -0.87 -4.94 -10.21
C THR A 234 -0.35 -4.93 -8.77
N HIS A 235 0.86 -4.44 -8.54
CA HIS A 235 1.41 -4.33 -7.20
C HIS A 235 0.68 -3.30 -6.34
N LEU A 236 0.13 -2.25 -6.93
CA LEU A 236 -0.57 -1.22 -6.18
C LEU A 236 -2.01 -1.62 -5.86
N MET A 237 -2.80 -2.02 -6.86
CA MET A 237 -4.26 -2.04 -6.78
C MET A 237 -4.91 -3.41 -6.96
N HIS A 238 -4.19 -4.43 -7.45
CA HIS A 238 -4.80 -5.70 -7.77
C HIS A 238 -5.41 -6.36 -6.53
N ARG A 239 -6.61 -6.92 -6.69
CA ARG A 239 -7.32 -7.68 -5.65
C ARG A 239 -7.28 -9.17 -5.99
N ARG A 240 -6.86 -9.98 -5.05
CA ARG A 240 -6.81 -11.44 -5.17
C ARG A 240 -8.21 -12.00 -5.40
N LYS A 241 -8.34 -12.89 -6.38
CA LYS A 241 -9.55 -13.68 -6.56
C LYS A 241 -9.63 -14.78 -5.50
N ALA A 242 -10.82 -14.99 -4.95
CA ALA A 242 -11.04 -16.01 -3.92
C ALA A 242 -10.93 -17.44 -4.47
N THR A 243 -11.36 -17.64 -5.71
CA THR A 243 -11.48 -18.97 -6.37
C THR A 243 -11.01 -18.89 -7.80
N GLY A 244 -10.67 -20.04 -8.38
CA GLY A 244 -10.26 -20.21 -9.77
C GLY A 244 -8.76 -20.41 -9.95
N GLU A 245 -8.36 -20.78 -11.16
CA GLU A 245 -6.96 -21.05 -11.52
C GLU A 245 -6.12 -19.75 -11.51
N ASN A 246 -6.72 -18.63 -11.93
CA ASN A 246 -6.06 -17.32 -11.97
C ASN A 246 -6.22 -16.56 -10.65
N ARG A 247 -5.64 -17.07 -9.57
CA ARG A 247 -5.82 -16.49 -8.22
C ARG A 247 -5.26 -15.08 -8.07
N GLY A 248 -4.11 -14.80 -8.66
CA GLY A 248 -3.45 -13.51 -8.57
C GLY A 248 -3.02 -13.13 -7.14
N MET A 249 -2.34 -12.01 -7.00
CA MET A 249 -1.90 -11.48 -5.70
C MET A 249 -2.82 -10.37 -5.20
N ASP A 250 -2.79 -10.09 -3.89
CA ASP A 250 -3.26 -8.81 -3.34
C ASP A 250 -2.13 -7.77 -3.48
N GLY A 251 -2.47 -6.65 -4.06
CA GLY A 251 -1.60 -5.47 -4.11
C GLY A 251 -1.52 -4.75 -2.78
N LEU A 252 -0.79 -3.63 -2.75
CA LEU A 252 -0.55 -2.87 -1.52
C LEU A 252 -1.84 -2.30 -0.94
N VAL A 253 -2.64 -1.59 -1.73
CA VAL A 253 -3.88 -0.94 -1.26
C VAL A 253 -4.87 -1.94 -0.69
N PRO A 254 -5.25 -3.03 -1.39
CA PRO A 254 -6.13 -4.04 -0.81
C PRO A 254 -5.57 -4.71 0.45
N THR A 255 -4.25 -4.87 0.54
CA THR A 255 -3.61 -5.42 1.74
C THR A 255 -3.75 -4.47 2.93
N ILE A 256 -3.55 -3.16 2.72
CA ILE A 256 -3.74 -2.14 3.77
C ILE A 256 -5.22 -2.07 4.17
N GLU A 257 -6.15 -2.10 3.23
CA GLU A 257 -7.59 -2.09 3.54
C GLU A 257 -8.02 -3.27 4.41
N LYS A 258 -7.41 -4.44 4.20
CA LYS A 258 -7.72 -5.66 4.99
C LYS A 258 -7.07 -5.66 6.37
N ARG A 259 -5.88 -5.08 6.52
CA ARG A 259 -5.04 -5.26 7.71
C ARG A 259 -4.43 -3.99 8.29
N GLY A 260 -4.39 -2.90 7.51
CA GLY A 260 -3.79 -1.62 7.86
C GLY A 260 -4.81 -0.59 8.34
N ASN A 261 -4.44 0.67 8.20
CA ASN A 261 -5.28 1.79 8.57
C ASN A 261 -5.91 2.41 7.32
N VAL A 262 -7.19 2.76 7.43
CA VAL A 262 -7.91 3.50 6.40
C VAL A 262 -8.44 4.78 7.03
N ALA A 263 -8.14 5.91 6.41
CA ALA A 263 -8.68 7.23 6.74
C ALA A 263 -9.47 7.77 5.55
N ASN A 264 -10.44 8.64 5.81
CA ASN A 264 -11.25 9.30 4.79
C ASN A 264 -11.02 10.80 4.86
N GLY A 265 -10.99 11.44 3.70
CA GLY A 265 -10.71 12.86 3.57
C GLY A 265 -9.24 13.15 3.30
N TYR A 266 -8.96 14.34 2.80
CA TYR A 266 -7.60 14.82 2.64
C TYR A 266 -6.98 15.17 4.00
N ILE A 267 -5.68 15.02 4.13
CA ILE A 267 -4.93 15.53 5.27
C ILE A 267 -4.70 17.02 5.04
N GLU A 268 -5.36 17.86 5.82
CA GLU A 268 -5.34 19.32 5.65
C GLU A 268 -4.57 20.02 6.77
N THR A 269 -4.55 19.41 7.95
CA THR A 269 -3.96 20.00 9.15
C THR A 269 -2.90 19.10 9.77
N ILE A 270 -2.07 19.69 10.63
CA ILE A 270 -1.10 18.92 11.44
C ILE A 270 -1.82 17.95 12.37
N ASP A 271 -3.00 18.35 12.89
CA ASP A 271 -3.79 17.53 13.79
C ASP A 271 -4.26 16.24 13.12
N ASP A 272 -4.53 16.26 11.81
CA ASP A 272 -4.86 15.05 11.05
C ASP A 272 -3.67 14.07 11.02
N LEU A 273 -2.45 14.57 10.80
CA LEU A 273 -1.23 13.75 10.88
C LEU A 273 -0.98 13.24 12.29
N VAL A 274 -1.17 14.09 13.30
CA VAL A 274 -1.06 13.69 14.71
C VAL A 274 -2.08 12.61 15.05
N GLY A 275 -3.31 12.72 14.55
CA GLY A 275 -4.34 11.70 14.71
C GLY A 275 -3.95 10.34 14.11
N ILE A 276 -3.32 10.34 12.93
CA ILE A 276 -2.79 9.13 12.29
C ILE A 276 -1.64 8.56 13.11
N ILE A 277 -0.68 9.39 13.55
CA ILE A 277 0.42 8.99 14.42
C ILE A 277 -0.10 8.36 15.72
N TRP A 278 -1.07 9.00 16.35
CA TRP A 278 -1.65 8.52 17.60
C TRP A 278 -2.29 7.15 17.43
N ARG A 279 -3.04 6.95 16.34
CA ARG A 279 -3.61 5.63 16.00
C ARG A 279 -2.54 4.56 15.78
N MET A 280 -1.44 4.91 15.11
CA MET A 280 -0.30 4.00 14.93
C MET A 280 0.37 3.68 16.27
N LYS A 281 0.61 4.69 17.13
CA LYS A 281 1.17 4.49 18.48
C LYS A 281 0.27 3.60 19.35
N GLN A 282 -1.06 3.77 19.28
CA GLN A 282 -2.01 2.86 19.95
C GLN A 282 -1.85 1.40 19.49
N GLN A 283 -1.53 1.18 18.23
CA GLN A 283 -1.25 -0.15 17.70
C GLN A 283 0.16 -0.68 18.04
N GLY A 284 0.99 0.12 18.70
CA GLY A 284 2.34 -0.23 19.12
C GLY A 284 3.40 -0.11 18.04
N ILE A 285 3.13 0.69 17.03
CA ILE A 285 4.07 0.94 15.94
C ILE A 285 5.07 2.00 16.40
N MET A 286 6.37 1.70 16.25
CA MET A 286 7.47 2.59 16.65
C MET A 286 8.30 3.04 15.45
N VAL A 287 7.69 3.18 14.30
CA VAL A 287 8.38 3.67 13.10
C VAL A 287 8.59 5.19 13.25
N LYS A 288 9.78 5.65 12.88
CA LYS A 288 10.17 7.07 12.97
C LYS A 288 10.20 7.78 11.62
N GLU A 289 10.05 7.05 10.54
CA GLU A 289 10.16 7.57 9.18
C GLU A 289 9.04 7.02 8.31
N PHE A 290 8.33 7.92 7.65
CA PHE A 290 7.24 7.58 6.73
C PHE A 290 7.40 8.35 5.43
N THR A 291 7.03 7.71 4.32
CA THR A 291 6.89 8.37 3.03
C THR A 291 5.40 8.46 2.68
N ILE A 292 4.96 9.66 2.35
CA ILE A 292 3.58 9.93 1.93
C ILE A 292 3.57 10.12 0.42
N TRP A 293 2.86 9.23 -0.26
CA TRP A 293 2.64 9.27 -1.69
C TRP A 293 1.23 9.78 -1.96
N GLY A 294 1.09 10.97 -2.53
CA GLY A 294 -0.21 11.58 -2.71
C GLY A 294 -0.47 12.09 -4.11
N ASP A 295 -1.72 12.44 -4.36
CA ASP A 295 -2.11 13.17 -5.56
C ASP A 295 -1.67 14.64 -5.47
N TYR A 296 -1.78 15.36 -6.57
CA TYR A 296 -1.44 16.79 -6.64
C TYR A 296 -2.23 17.63 -5.63
N THR A 297 -3.52 17.32 -5.42
CA THR A 297 -4.37 18.03 -4.46
C THR A 297 -3.85 17.85 -3.04
N GLN A 298 -3.51 16.63 -2.65
CA GLN A 298 -2.93 16.35 -1.33
C GLN A 298 -1.57 17.03 -1.16
N MET A 299 -0.73 17.05 -2.21
CA MET A 299 0.56 17.74 -2.16
C MET A 299 0.40 19.23 -1.99
N THR A 300 -0.62 19.83 -2.62
CA THR A 300 -0.95 21.27 -2.43
C THR A 300 -1.37 21.56 -1.00
N LYS A 301 -2.24 20.72 -0.41
CA LYS A 301 -2.65 20.85 0.99
C LYS A 301 -1.46 20.72 1.96
N PHE A 302 -0.51 19.84 1.70
CA PHE A 302 0.72 19.77 2.49
C PHE A 302 1.57 21.01 2.39
N ARG A 303 1.71 21.61 1.20
CA ARG A 303 2.42 22.89 1.03
C ARG A 303 1.72 24.03 1.80
N GLU A 304 0.40 24.08 1.74
CA GLU A 304 -0.40 25.06 2.49
C GLU A 304 -0.25 24.87 4.00
N MET A 305 -0.30 23.63 4.48
CA MET A 305 -0.07 23.29 5.87
C MET A 305 1.32 23.74 6.35
N CYS A 306 2.38 23.41 5.61
CA CYS A 306 3.75 23.84 5.92
C CYS A 306 3.89 25.38 5.88
N ALA A 307 3.25 26.03 4.92
CA ALA A 307 3.23 27.51 4.84
C ALA A 307 2.47 28.15 6.01
N GLY A 308 1.37 27.53 6.47
CA GLY A 308 0.61 27.96 7.65
C GLY A 308 1.43 27.89 8.92
N VAL A 309 2.15 26.81 9.14
CA VAL A 309 3.08 26.68 10.29
C VAL A 309 4.14 27.76 10.27
N ASN A 310 4.73 28.00 9.10
CA ASN A 310 5.77 29.04 8.96
C ASN A 310 5.22 30.46 9.19
N ALA A 311 3.99 30.72 8.79
CA ALA A 311 3.33 32.03 9.02
C ALA A 311 3.07 32.28 10.51
N HIS A 312 2.73 31.27 11.30
CA HIS A 312 2.57 31.37 12.74
C HIS A 312 3.91 31.67 13.45
N TYR A 313 5.01 31.07 13.00
CA TYR A 313 6.34 31.38 13.54
C TYR A 313 6.87 32.76 13.12
N ALA A 314 6.43 33.29 11.98
CA ALA A 314 6.88 34.58 11.47
C ALA A 314 6.12 35.80 12.05
N SER A 315 4.92 35.61 12.61
CA SER A 315 4.08 36.69 13.12
C SER A 315 4.32 37.09 14.56
N GLY A 316 5.14 36.40 15.32
CA GLY A 316 5.39 36.72 16.72
C GLY A 316 6.75 36.23 17.21
N VAL A 317 7.67 37.16 17.39
CA VAL A 317 8.99 36.99 18.03
C VAL A 317 10.05 36.30 17.16
N ASN A 318 10.93 37.15 16.62
CA ASN A 318 12.21 36.81 16.04
C ASN A 318 13.06 35.94 16.99
N TYR A 319 12.92 34.65 16.98
CA TYR A 319 14.01 33.75 17.38
C TYR A 319 14.89 33.54 16.15
N GLY A 320 15.89 34.38 16.03
CA GLY A 320 16.81 34.60 14.93
C GLY A 320 17.56 33.38 14.41
N MET A 321 16.93 32.48 13.71
CA MET A 321 17.69 31.51 12.93
C MET A 321 17.13 31.23 11.51
N PHE A 322 15.90 31.63 11.20
CA PHE A 322 15.41 31.51 9.83
C PHE A 322 14.49 32.72 9.50
N ASN A 323 15.06 33.71 8.87
CA ASN A 323 14.30 34.84 8.27
C ASN A 323 13.68 34.37 6.94
N ASN A 324 12.74 33.42 7.01
CA ASN A 324 12.06 32.90 5.84
C ASN A 324 10.74 33.65 5.63
N LYS A 325 10.73 34.56 4.65
CA LYS A 325 9.49 35.07 4.10
C LYS A 325 8.68 33.91 3.53
N ARG A 326 7.33 33.97 3.69
CA ARG A 326 6.37 32.98 3.16
C ARG A 326 6.66 32.61 1.69
N GLU A 327 7.07 33.58 0.90
CA GLU A 327 7.43 33.42 -0.53
C GLU A 327 8.69 32.53 -0.74
N ASN A 328 9.68 32.64 0.14
CA ASN A 328 10.89 31.81 0.08
C ASN A 328 10.61 30.36 0.53
N ALA A 329 9.70 30.16 1.48
CA ALA A 329 9.28 28.84 1.92
C ALA A 329 8.55 28.06 0.79
N ILE A 330 7.72 28.76 0.04
CA ILE A 330 7.01 28.19 -1.14
C ILE A 330 8.01 27.90 -2.26
N ALA A 331 9.02 28.75 -2.47
CA ALA A 331 10.02 28.59 -3.52
C ALA A 331 11.03 27.46 -3.23
N LEU A 332 11.29 27.13 -1.94
CA LEU A 332 12.23 26.07 -1.55
C LEU A 332 11.64 24.66 -1.61
N GLY A 333 10.33 24.50 -1.75
CA GLY A 333 9.64 23.21 -1.83
C GLY A 333 9.90 22.34 -0.59
N PHE A 334 8.98 22.33 0.37
CA PHE A 334 9.09 21.41 1.52
C PHE A 334 8.81 19.98 1.08
N ASN A 335 9.80 19.12 1.13
CA ASN A 335 9.67 17.71 0.83
C ASN A 335 9.51 16.84 2.09
N SER A 336 9.63 17.42 3.28
CA SER A 336 9.51 16.67 4.53
C SER A 336 9.09 17.56 5.70
N ILE A 337 8.43 16.95 6.68
CA ILE A 337 8.06 17.56 7.96
C ILE A 337 8.40 16.58 9.08
N ASN A 338 8.85 17.10 10.23
CA ASN A 338 9.07 16.30 11.44
C ASN A 338 8.04 16.69 12.49
N ILE A 339 7.26 15.71 12.97
CA ILE A 339 6.24 15.87 14.00
C ILE A 339 6.50 14.84 15.08
N ASP A 340 6.69 15.27 16.32
CA ASP A 340 6.94 14.41 17.49
C ASP A 340 8.08 13.39 17.32
N GLY A 341 9.13 13.77 16.57
CA GLY A 341 10.27 12.89 16.29
C GLY A 341 10.00 11.84 15.21
N ILE A 342 8.91 12.01 14.47
CA ILE A 342 8.56 11.21 13.29
C ILE A 342 8.71 12.07 12.05
N SER A 343 9.50 11.60 11.10
CA SER A 343 9.74 12.29 9.83
C SER A 343 8.78 11.77 8.74
N PHE A 344 8.11 12.70 8.09
CA PHE A 344 7.27 12.43 6.92
C PHE A 344 7.91 13.04 5.68
N HIS A 345 8.15 12.21 4.66
CA HIS A 345 8.64 12.63 3.35
C HIS A 345 7.48 12.64 2.36
N PHE A 346 7.31 13.73 1.62
CA PHE A 346 6.21 13.90 0.68
C PHE A 346 6.70 13.63 -0.74
N GLN A 347 5.97 12.79 -1.45
CA GLN A 347 6.20 12.50 -2.86
C GLN A 347 4.88 12.47 -3.63
N GLU A 348 4.89 13.05 -4.82
CA GLU A 348 3.76 13.00 -5.71
C GLU A 348 3.73 11.66 -6.45
N LEU A 349 2.53 11.12 -6.58
CA LEU A 349 2.25 9.90 -7.29
C LEU A 349 1.44 10.22 -8.55
N GLU A 350 2.12 10.41 -9.67
CA GLU A 350 1.54 10.87 -10.94
C GLU A 350 0.34 10.02 -11.39
N ILE A 351 0.36 8.73 -11.12
CA ILE A 351 -0.72 7.80 -11.46
C ILE A 351 -2.07 8.17 -10.81
N LEU A 352 -2.05 8.88 -9.68
CA LEU A 352 -3.25 9.35 -8.99
C LEU A 352 -3.82 10.63 -9.64
N ASN A 353 -3.04 11.29 -10.49
CA ASN A 353 -3.44 12.51 -11.19
C ASN A 353 -3.90 12.24 -12.61
N ASP A 354 -3.43 11.16 -13.22
CA ASP A 354 -3.73 10.83 -14.61
C ASP A 354 -5.20 10.41 -14.77
N PRO A 355 -5.99 11.16 -15.56
CA PRO A 355 -7.40 10.86 -15.80
C PRO A 355 -7.63 9.54 -16.54
N THR A 356 -6.67 9.08 -17.30
CA THR A 356 -6.77 7.78 -18.00
C THR A 356 -6.56 6.58 -17.06
N MET A 357 -6.13 6.85 -15.83
CA MET A 357 -5.80 5.84 -14.83
C MET A 357 -6.66 5.98 -13.56
N LEU A 358 -6.11 6.57 -12.49
CA LEU A 358 -6.78 6.69 -11.20
C LEU A 358 -7.29 8.10 -10.90
N GLY A 359 -6.96 9.08 -11.73
CA GLY A 359 -7.21 10.50 -11.45
C GLY A 359 -8.66 10.97 -11.56
N THR A 360 -9.44 10.51 -12.53
CA THR A 360 -10.80 11.04 -12.80
C THR A 360 -11.91 10.00 -12.82
N ALA A 361 -11.62 8.76 -12.41
CA ALA A 361 -12.67 7.76 -12.36
C ALA A 361 -13.84 8.23 -11.50
N LYS A 362 -15.07 8.02 -11.95
CA LYS A 362 -16.32 8.39 -11.26
C LYS A 362 -16.43 7.78 -9.85
N ALA A 363 -15.61 6.80 -9.56
CA ALA A 363 -15.41 6.18 -8.24
C ALA A 363 -14.57 7.04 -7.27
N LEU A 364 -14.42 8.32 -7.51
CA LEU A 364 -13.51 9.22 -6.79
C LEU A 364 -13.97 9.59 -5.39
N THR A 365 -15.23 9.36 -5.05
CA THR A 365 -15.64 9.38 -3.64
C THR A 365 -14.90 8.34 -2.81
N SER A 366 -14.38 7.28 -3.46
CA SER A 366 -13.57 6.22 -2.84
C SER A 366 -12.14 6.14 -3.39
N GLY A 367 -11.72 7.10 -4.24
CA GLY A 367 -10.38 7.19 -4.79
C GLY A 367 -9.30 7.35 -3.70
N ILE A 368 -8.06 7.08 -4.08
CA ILE A 368 -6.92 7.24 -3.18
C ILE A 368 -6.47 8.70 -3.22
N GLY A 369 -6.43 9.36 -2.06
CA GLY A 369 -5.83 10.69 -1.91
C GLY A 369 -4.33 10.57 -1.64
N CYS A 370 -3.95 9.72 -0.69
CA CYS A 370 -2.55 9.40 -0.45
C CYS A 370 -2.35 8.04 0.24
N LEU A 371 -1.10 7.58 0.18
CA LEU A 371 -0.60 6.38 0.84
C LEU A 371 0.51 6.78 1.80
N ILE A 372 0.41 6.40 3.06
CA ILE A 372 1.44 6.60 4.07
C ILE A 372 2.14 5.26 4.29
N ILE A 373 3.42 5.22 3.98
CA ILE A 373 4.22 3.99 3.95
C ILE A 373 5.40 4.14 4.91
N PRO A 374 5.61 3.17 5.81
CA PRO A 374 6.77 3.19 6.70
C PRO A 374 8.07 2.99 5.93
N GLY A 375 9.10 3.76 6.28
CA GLY A 375 10.45 3.58 5.76
C GLY A 375 11.17 2.39 6.42
N GLY A 376 12.12 1.80 5.70
CA GLY A 376 12.97 0.74 6.24
C GLY A 376 12.29 -0.62 6.39
N GLY A 377 12.40 -1.23 7.56
CA GLY A 377 11.85 -2.55 7.84
C GLY A 377 11.65 -2.79 9.34
N THR A 378 10.95 -3.86 9.66
CA THR A 378 10.83 -4.34 11.04
C THR A 378 12.10 -5.11 11.42
N THR A 379 12.52 -4.95 12.68
CA THR A 379 13.65 -5.71 13.21
C THR A 379 13.11 -6.91 13.99
N ALA A 380 13.52 -8.11 13.60
CA ALA A 380 13.29 -9.33 14.36
C ALA A 380 14.62 -9.82 14.90
N THR A 381 14.69 -10.08 16.21
CA THR A 381 15.85 -10.69 16.84
C THR A 381 15.55 -12.15 17.08
N ILE A 382 16.27 -13.05 16.41
CA ILE A 382 16.18 -14.49 16.56
C ILE A 382 17.54 -14.99 16.99
N ASP A 383 17.60 -15.73 18.09
CA ASP A 383 18.85 -16.29 18.66
C ASP A 383 19.98 -15.26 18.84
N GLY A 384 19.61 -14.02 19.25
CA GLY A 384 20.59 -12.93 19.43
C GLY A 384 21.01 -12.25 18.11
N VAL A 385 20.58 -12.73 16.96
CA VAL A 385 20.84 -12.13 15.65
C VAL A 385 19.68 -11.21 15.27
N SER A 386 19.97 -9.92 15.11
CA SER A 386 18.99 -8.95 14.64
C SER A 386 18.87 -9.01 13.11
N THR A 387 17.73 -9.43 12.62
CA THR A 387 17.42 -9.49 11.19
C THR A 387 16.39 -8.42 10.84
N SER A 388 16.73 -7.55 9.89
CA SER A 388 15.77 -6.56 9.37
C SER A 388 14.95 -7.16 8.23
N VAL A 389 13.64 -7.20 8.43
CA VAL A 389 12.68 -7.61 7.40
C VAL A 389 12.02 -6.36 6.81
N PRO A 390 12.10 -6.12 5.50
CA PRO A 390 11.50 -4.94 4.88
C PRO A 390 9.98 -4.97 5.02
N TYR A 391 9.38 -3.79 5.20
CA TYR A 391 7.93 -3.66 5.26
C TYR A 391 7.25 -4.10 3.96
N ILE A 392 7.87 -3.79 2.82
CA ILE A 392 7.41 -4.21 1.50
C ILE A 392 8.52 -4.99 0.82
N ALA A 393 8.21 -6.19 0.38
CA ALA A 393 9.10 -7.00 -0.46
C ALA A 393 8.35 -7.48 -1.70
N VAL A 394 8.92 -7.20 -2.87
CA VAL A 394 8.49 -7.79 -4.13
C VAL A 394 9.31 -9.04 -4.35
N LYS A 395 8.63 -10.15 -4.44
CA LYS A 395 9.26 -11.45 -4.68
C LYS A 395 8.94 -11.92 -6.09
N HIS A 396 9.93 -12.42 -6.78
CA HIS A 396 9.78 -12.99 -8.12
C HIS A 396 10.17 -14.45 -8.13
N ARG A 397 9.49 -15.23 -8.98
CA ARG A 397 9.79 -16.66 -9.10
C ARG A 397 11.13 -16.85 -9.79
N ALA A 398 12.00 -17.62 -9.17
CA ALA A 398 13.26 -18.05 -9.74
C ALA A 398 13.41 -19.57 -9.59
N TYR A 399 13.87 -20.21 -10.66
CA TYR A 399 14.11 -21.65 -10.69
C TYR A 399 15.33 -21.93 -11.54
N GLY A 400 16.37 -22.48 -10.94
CA GLY A 400 17.66 -22.69 -11.61
C GLY A 400 18.21 -21.42 -12.22
N ALA A 401 18.51 -21.43 -13.51
CA ALA A 401 18.96 -20.25 -14.27
C ALA A 401 17.80 -19.31 -14.69
N THR A 402 16.53 -19.71 -14.47
CA THR A 402 15.36 -18.95 -14.91
C THR A 402 14.94 -17.94 -13.86
N ASN A 403 14.98 -16.66 -14.22
CA ASN A 403 14.48 -15.55 -13.40
C ASN A 403 13.25 -14.95 -14.07
N ARG A 404 12.10 -14.95 -13.36
CA ARG A 404 10.82 -14.44 -13.85
C ARG A 404 10.46 -13.05 -13.30
N LEU A 405 11.46 -12.27 -12.96
CA LEU A 405 11.23 -10.86 -12.59
C LEU A 405 10.69 -10.06 -13.78
N ARG A 406 11.40 -10.14 -14.88
CA ARG A 406 11.04 -9.56 -16.18
C ARG A 406 11.73 -10.38 -17.26
N THR A 407 10.99 -11.15 -17.99
CA THR A 407 11.51 -11.94 -19.10
C THR A 407 10.99 -11.34 -20.39
N VAL A 408 11.89 -11.08 -21.32
CA VAL A 408 11.57 -10.65 -22.68
C VAL A 408 12.11 -11.74 -23.62
N ILE A 409 11.24 -12.29 -24.44
CA ILE A 409 11.59 -13.28 -25.45
C ILE A 409 11.25 -12.67 -26.80
N ILE A 410 12.26 -12.44 -27.61
CA ILE A 410 12.10 -11.88 -28.95
C ILE A 410 12.47 -13.00 -29.94
N LYS A 411 11.58 -13.25 -30.89
CA LYS A 411 11.77 -14.22 -31.98
C LYS A 411 11.47 -13.58 -33.31
N GLY A 412 12.20 -13.92 -34.33
CA GLY A 412 12.05 -13.39 -35.67
C GLY A 412 13.32 -13.54 -36.50
N ASP A 413 13.26 -13.27 -37.80
CA ASP A 413 14.35 -13.50 -38.75
C ASP A 413 15.64 -12.75 -38.43
N ASN A 414 15.53 -11.59 -37.79
CA ASN A 414 16.66 -10.76 -37.40
C ASN A 414 17.20 -11.06 -35.98
N TYR A 415 16.66 -12.09 -35.31
CA TYR A 415 17.04 -12.44 -33.95
C TYR A 415 17.62 -13.87 -33.86
N ALA A 416 18.25 -14.22 -32.75
CA ALA A 416 18.90 -15.50 -32.54
C ALA A 416 17.88 -16.67 -32.60
N ASP A 417 16.68 -16.46 -32.07
CA ASP A 417 15.55 -17.38 -32.19
C ASP A 417 14.71 -16.98 -33.43
N LYS A 418 14.89 -17.72 -34.54
CA LYS A 418 14.43 -17.30 -35.85
C LYS A 418 12.95 -17.41 -36.10
N GLN A 419 12.18 -18.27 -35.44
CA GLN A 419 10.77 -18.41 -35.75
C GLN A 419 9.93 -18.80 -34.54
N ASP A 420 8.70 -18.30 -34.47
CA ASP A 420 7.67 -18.76 -33.54
C ASP A 420 6.69 -19.70 -34.24
N GLY A 421 7.10 -20.97 -34.35
CA GLY A 421 6.34 -21.96 -35.08
C GLY A 421 6.36 -21.74 -36.60
N ASN A 422 5.21 -21.83 -37.25
CA ASN A 422 5.03 -21.66 -38.70
C ASN A 422 4.66 -20.22 -39.11
N ARG A 423 4.88 -19.22 -38.26
CA ARG A 423 4.53 -17.83 -38.54
C ARG A 423 5.72 -17.06 -39.08
N ASP A 424 5.54 -16.41 -40.21
CA ASP A 424 6.46 -15.42 -40.74
C ASP A 424 6.22 -14.07 -40.06
N ALA A 425 6.68 -13.96 -38.82
CA ALA A 425 6.47 -12.79 -37.98
C ALA A 425 7.57 -12.63 -36.92
N THR A 426 7.85 -11.41 -36.57
CA THR A 426 8.67 -11.08 -35.42
C THR A 426 7.79 -10.83 -34.20
N THR A 427 8.04 -11.55 -33.11
CA THR A 427 7.27 -11.50 -31.89
C THR A 427 8.14 -11.08 -30.71
N ALA A 428 7.56 -10.30 -29.80
CA ALA A 428 8.19 -9.98 -28.53
C ALA A 428 7.22 -10.28 -27.38
N ASP A 429 7.57 -11.27 -26.59
CA ASP A 429 6.79 -11.73 -25.44
C ASP A 429 7.38 -11.17 -24.14
N PHE A 430 6.60 -10.34 -23.44
CA PHE A 430 6.93 -9.83 -22.13
C PHE A 430 6.18 -10.66 -21.08
N LYS A 431 6.89 -11.15 -20.08
CA LYS A 431 6.26 -11.90 -18.99
C LYS A 431 6.98 -11.69 -17.66
N SER A 432 6.20 -11.70 -16.58
CA SER A 432 6.71 -11.77 -15.21
C SER A 432 5.85 -12.67 -14.35
N GLU A 433 6.43 -13.19 -13.30
CA GLU A 433 5.72 -13.92 -12.26
C GLU A 433 6.22 -13.41 -10.92
N GLN A 434 5.37 -12.62 -10.27
CA GLN A 434 5.73 -11.87 -9.08
C GLN A 434 4.65 -12.00 -8.01
N THR A 435 5.03 -11.72 -6.78
CA THR A 435 4.12 -11.57 -5.65
C THR A 435 4.63 -10.50 -4.71
N GLN A 436 3.77 -9.95 -3.90
CA GLN A 436 4.11 -8.93 -2.92
C GLN A 436 3.92 -9.47 -1.51
N GLN A 437 4.88 -9.22 -0.66
CA GLN A 437 4.81 -9.48 0.77
C GLN A 437 4.81 -8.15 1.51
N VAL A 438 3.79 -7.93 2.34
CA VAL A 438 3.67 -6.76 3.20
C VAL A 438 3.66 -7.25 4.64
N VAL A 439 4.66 -6.84 5.40
CA VAL A 439 4.84 -7.19 6.82
C VAL A 439 4.47 -5.97 7.66
N GLY A 440 3.77 -6.19 8.78
CA GLY A 440 3.35 -5.10 9.65
C GLY A 440 2.39 -4.12 8.96
N ALA A 441 1.37 -4.63 8.28
CA ALA A 441 0.43 -3.81 7.50
C ALA A 441 -0.27 -2.71 8.34
N ASN A 442 -0.33 -2.87 9.66
CA ASN A 442 -0.85 -1.88 10.61
C ASN A 442 0.00 -0.59 10.67
N ALA A 443 1.26 -0.60 10.19
CA ALA A 443 2.08 0.59 10.04
C ALA A 443 1.73 1.43 8.80
N PHE A 444 0.90 0.92 7.92
CA PHE A 444 0.50 1.58 6.67
C PHE A 444 -0.87 2.26 6.83
N THR A 445 -1.04 3.36 6.12
CA THR A 445 -2.33 4.04 6.04
C THR A 445 -2.69 4.37 4.60
N VAL A 446 -3.92 4.07 4.20
CA VAL A 446 -4.53 4.55 2.96
C VAL A 446 -5.49 5.67 3.33
N VAL A 447 -5.33 6.82 2.70
CA VAL A 447 -6.26 7.94 2.82
C VAL A 447 -7.14 7.94 1.58
N ARG A 448 -8.45 7.79 1.78
CA ARG A 448 -9.44 7.83 0.73
C ARG A 448 -9.93 9.27 0.51
N ARG A 449 -10.10 9.67 -0.74
CA ARG A 449 -10.75 10.94 -1.06
C ARG A 449 -12.20 10.87 -0.54
N THR A 450 -12.67 11.96 0.06
CA THR A 450 -14.10 12.19 0.25
C THR A 450 -14.58 13.15 -0.82
N ALA A 451 -15.80 12.91 -1.29
CA ALA A 451 -16.47 13.85 -2.18
C ALA A 451 -16.77 15.17 -1.49
#